data_a4dc44c5332fc3d06729eaa7cba62824
#
_entry.id   a4dc44c5332fc3d06729eaa7cba62824
#
_cell.length_a   1.000
_cell.length_b   1.000
_cell.length_c   1.000
_cell.angle_alpha   90.00
_cell.angle_beta   90.00
_cell.angle_gamma   90.00
#
_symmetry.space_group_name_H-M   'P 1'
#
loop_
_entity.id
_entity.type
_entity.pdbx_description
1 polymer ?
#
loop_
_entity_poly.entity_id
_entity_poly.type
_entity_poly.pdbx_seq_one_letter_code
_entity_poly.pdbx_strand_id
1 'polypeptide(L)'
;NLYTEVAEGVHPYGLGGHRHLPEIEQGLSAAAGRRVQVSFTPHLMPFNRGILATVYLRGDAQAIYEALAARYADEPFLEVLPFGALPSTRSVAGSNYVHIGVTADRIAGRVIVVAALDNLCKGSSGQAMQNANLMLGNEETAGLLLAPVFP
;
A
#
# COMPACT_ATOMS: atom_id res chain seq x y z
N ASN A 1 -11.87 -9.62 -16.34
CA ASN A 1 -10.86 -10.45 -17.01
C ASN A 1 -11.02 -11.90 -16.55
N LEU A 2 -10.94 -12.84 -17.48
CA LEU A 2 -10.96 -14.26 -17.16
C LEU A 2 -9.59 -14.69 -16.66
N TYR A 3 -9.54 -15.69 -15.76
CA TYR A 3 -8.27 -16.22 -15.25
C TYR A 3 -7.33 -16.65 -16.37
N THR A 4 -7.87 -17.27 -17.42
CA THR A 4 -7.12 -17.71 -18.61
C THR A 4 -6.48 -16.56 -19.40
N GLU A 5 -6.95 -15.33 -19.23
CA GLU A 5 -6.38 -14.17 -19.92
C GLU A 5 -5.20 -13.56 -19.15
N VAL A 6 -5.09 -13.86 -17.86
CA VAL A 6 -4.04 -13.31 -16.98
C VAL A 6 -3.08 -14.37 -16.45
N ALA A 7 -3.44 -15.65 -16.56
CA ALA A 7 -2.57 -16.76 -16.13
C ALA A 7 -1.24 -16.69 -16.89
N GLU A 8 -0.13 -16.82 -16.15
CA GLU A 8 1.24 -16.79 -16.68
C GLU A 8 1.64 -15.50 -17.43
N GLY A 9 0.80 -14.47 -17.38
CA GLY A 9 1.04 -13.19 -18.03
C GLY A 9 0.99 -12.00 -17.06
N VAL A 10 1.70 -10.93 -17.39
CA VAL A 10 1.63 -9.64 -16.71
C VAL A 10 1.39 -8.57 -17.76
N HIS A 11 0.37 -7.73 -17.55
CA HIS A 11 0.13 -6.64 -18.47
C HIS A 11 -0.27 -5.34 -17.74
N PRO A 12 0.15 -4.17 -18.25
CA PRO A 12 -0.31 -2.90 -17.73
C PRO A 12 -1.76 -2.64 -18.16
N TYR A 13 -2.50 -1.89 -17.35
CA TYR A 13 -3.87 -1.50 -17.69
C TYR A 13 -4.15 -0.06 -17.25
N GLY A 14 -5.14 0.57 -17.87
CA GLY A 14 -5.60 1.91 -17.50
C GLY A 14 -4.56 3.01 -17.63
N LEU A 15 -3.58 2.86 -18.53
CA LEU A 15 -2.51 3.84 -18.72
C LEU A 15 -3.07 5.20 -19.11
N GLY A 16 -2.64 6.25 -18.44
CA GLY A 16 -3.04 7.64 -18.68
C GLY A 16 -4.48 7.99 -18.28
N GLY A 17 -5.30 7.01 -17.86
CA GLY A 17 -6.73 7.24 -17.58
C GLY A 17 -7.31 6.32 -16.51
N HIS A 18 -6.49 5.76 -15.63
CA HIS A 18 -7.01 4.90 -14.55
C HIS A 18 -7.92 5.69 -13.60
N ARG A 19 -9.09 5.13 -13.29
CA ARG A 19 -10.15 5.79 -12.47
C ARG A 19 -9.68 6.25 -11.09
N HIS A 20 -8.67 5.59 -10.50
CA HIS A 20 -8.12 5.97 -9.20
C HIS A 20 -7.07 7.09 -9.28
N LEU A 21 -6.55 7.42 -10.45
CA LEU A 21 -5.50 8.45 -10.58
C LEU A 21 -5.94 9.82 -10.05
N PRO A 22 -7.14 10.34 -10.38
CA PRO A 22 -7.61 11.61 -9.82
C PRO A 22 -7.74 11.58 -8.30
N GLU A 23 -8.17 10.46 -7.72
CA GLU A 23 -8.31 10.27 -6.28
C GLU A 23 -6.94 10.24 -5.58
N ILE A 24 -5.97 9.53 -6.17
CA ILE A 24 -4.59 9.50 -5.67
C ILE A 24 -3.99 10.91 -5.68
N GLU A 25 -4.11 11.64 -6.78
CA GLU A 25 -3.59 13.02 -6.90
C GLU A 25 -4.32 13.99 -5.96
N GLN A 26 -5.62 13.82 -5.74
CA GLN A 26 -6.40 14.59 -4.78
C GLN A 26 -5.87 14.39 -3.36
N GLY A 27 -5.72 13.12 -2.92
CA GLY A 27 -5.22 12.80 -1.59
C GLY A 27 -3.80 13.32 -1.36
N LEU A 28 -2.89 13.09 -2.32
CA LEU A 28 -1.52 13.59 -2.25
C LEU A 28 -1.45 15.12 -2.24
N SER A 29 -2.29 15.78 -3.04
CA SER A 29 -2.33 17.26 -3.10
C SER A 29 -2.85 17.86 -1.80
N ALA A 30 -3.88 17.25 -1.19
CA ALA A 30 -4.40 17.66 0.11
C ALA A 30 -3.34 17.52 1.21
N ALA A 31 -2.65 16.38 1.26
CA ALA A 31 -1.58 16.16 2.23
C ALA A 31 -0.37 17.09 2.02
N ALA A 32 -0.03 17.42 0.78
CA ALA A 32 1.10 18.28 0.44
C ALA A 32 0.79 19.78 0.53
N GLY A 33 -0.48 20.18 0.68
CA GLY A 33 -0.92 21.59 0.61
C GLY A 33 -0.65 22.26 -0.76
N ARG A 34 -0.40 21.49 -1.80
CA ARG A 34 -0.13 21.96 -3.17
C ARG A 34 -0.50 20.89 -4.19
N ARG A 35 -0.69 21.28 -5.43
CA ARG A 35 -0.95 20.31 -6.50
C ARG A 35 0.20 19.31 -6.65
N VAL A 36 -0.13 18.03 -6.61
CA VAL A 36 0.77 16.90 -6.86
C VAL A 36 0.24 16.12 -8.05
N GLN A 37 1.11 15.79 -8.98
CA GLN A 37 0.83 14.90 -10.09
C GLN A 37 1.77 13.71 -10.02
N VAL A 38 1.26 12.53 -10.34
CA VAL A 38 2.04 11.29 -10.30
C VAL A 38 1.92 10.53 -11.61
N SER A 39 2.97 9.82 -11.96
CA SER A 39 2.89 8.77 -12.99
C SER A 39 2.41 7.49 -12.32
N PHE A 40 1.27 6.96 -12.79
CA PHE A 40 0.65 5.77 -12.23
C PHE A 40 0.52 4.70 -13.31
N THR A 41 1.17 3.57 -13.12
CA THR A 41 1.21 2.46 -14.08
C THR A 41 0.85 1.15 -13.40
N PRO A 42 -0.45 0.84 -13.25
CA PRO A 42 -0.86 -0.42 -12.64
C PRO A 42 -0.63 -1.59 -13.60
N HIS A 43 -0.27 -2.73 -13.02
CA HIS A 43 -0.12 -3.99 -13.73
C HIS A 43 -1.05 -5.04 -13.13
N LEU A 44 -1.70 -5.81 -13.98
CA LEU A 44 -2.45 -6.99 -13.57
C LEU A 44 -1.48 -8.18 -13.49
N MET A 45 -1.47 -8.82 -12.33
CA MET A 45 -0.58 -9.92 -11.99
C MET A 45 -1.38 -11.22 -11.86
N PRO A 46 -0.82 -12.39 -12.21
CA PRO A 46 -1.50 -13.69 -12.13
C PRO A 46 -1.50 -14.26 -10.70
N PHE A 47 -2.01 -13.50 -9.74
CA PHE A 47 -2.23 -14.00 -8.37
C PHE A 47 -3.60 -13.55 -7.84
N ASN A 48 -4.15 -14.35 -6.94
CA ASN A 48 -5.55 -14.24 -6.54
C ASN A 48 -5.87 -12.97 -5.73
N ARG A 49 -4.88 -12.45 -4.98
CA ARG A 49 -5.07 -11.29 -4.12
C ARG A 49 -3.75 -10.63 -3.74
N GLY A 50 -3.83 -9.36 -3.39
CA GLY A 50 -2.70 -8.54 -2.97
C GLY A 50 -2.49 -7.34 -3.88
N ILE A 51 -1.97 -6.26 -3.29
CA ILE A 51 -1.45 -5.08 -3.98
C ILE A 51 -0.02 -4.87 -3.50
N LEU A 52 0.90 -4.69 -4.44
CA LEU A 52 2.24 -4.22 -4.18
C LEU A 52 2.42 -2.88 -4.89
N ALA A 53 2.66 -1.82 -4.12
CA ALA A 53 2.92 -0.49 -4.66
C ALA A 53 4.40 -0.14 -4.48
N THR A 54 5.09 0.20 -5.56
CA THR A 54 6.47 0.71 -5.51
C THR A 54 6.44 2.20 -5.87
N VAL A 55 6.94 3.02 -4.96
CA VAL A 55 6.94 4.47 -5.07
C VAL A 55 8.37 4.99 -5.08
N TYR A 56 8.69 5.82 -6.04
CA TYR A 56 9.99 6.48 -6.15
C TYR A 56 9.88 7.93 -5.67
N LEU A 57 10.67 8.30 -4.68
CA LEU A 57 10.70 9.63 -4.09
C LEU A 57 12.08 10.25 -4.22
N ARG A 58 12.16 11.58 -4.13
CA ARG A 58 13.42 12.30 -3.94
C ARG A 58 13.58 12.64 -2.46
N GLY A 59 14.76 12.44 -1.93
CA GLY A 59 15.06 12.76 -0.54
C GLY A 59 16.15 11.90 0.07
N ASP A 60 16.28 12.00 1.37
CA ASP A 60 17.10 11.15 2.20
C ASP A 60 16.30 9.93 2.66
N ALA A 61 16.83 8.74 2.45
CA ALA A 61 16.11 7.50 2.73
C ALA A 61 15.89 7.26 4.22
N GLN A 62 16.87 7.62 5.05
CA GLN A 62 16.77 7.47 6.49
C GLN A 62 15.72 8.43 7.06
N ALA A 63 15.74 9.69 6.63
CA ALA A 63 14.75 10.67 7.06
C ALA A 63 13.31 10.30 6.65
N ILE A 64 13.13 9.75 5.44
CA ILE A 64 11.81 9.27 4.99
C ILE A 64 11.37 8.05 5.81
N TYR A 65 12.27 7.13 6.10
CA TYR A 65 11.99 6.00 6.97
C TYR A 65 11.53 6.44 8.36
N GLU A 66 12.29 7.33 9.00
CA GLU A 66 11.98 7.86 10.34
C GLU A 66 10.64 8.60 10.36
N ALA A 67 10.35 9.38 9.33
CA ALA A 67 9.08 10.09 9.21
C ALA A 67 7.89 9.13 9.07
N LEU A 68 8.01 8.06 8.27
CA LEU A 68 6.97 7.05 8.14
C LEU A 68 6.81 6.23 9.40
N ALA A 69 7.92 5.80 10.03
CA ALA A 69 7.89 5.05 11.29
C ALA A 69 7.21 5.88 12.40
N ALA A 70 7.55 7.15 12.54
CA ALA A 70 6.92 8.04 13.51
C ALA A 70 5.45 8.29 13.20
N ARG A 71 5.08 8.50 11.91
CA ARG A 71 3.68 8.76 11.52
C ARG A 71 2.77 7.58 11.80
N TYR A 72 3.27 6.36 11.66
CA TYR A 72 2.47 5.14 11.75
C TYR A 72 2.72 4.32 13.03
N ALA A 73 3.45 4.89 14.02
CA ALA A 73 3.80 4.18 15.25
C ALA A 73 2.58 3.66 16.04
N ASP A 74 1.49 4.43 16.03
CA ASP A 74 0.27 4.13 16.78
C ASP A 74 -0.86 3.55 15.90
N GLU A 75 -0.58 3.27 14.63
CA GLU A 75 -1.59 2.74 13.71
C GLU A 75 -1.67 1.20 13.80
N PRO A 76 -2.80 0.62 14.25
CA PRO A 76 -2.87 -0.79 14.62
C PRO A 76 -2.67 -1.77 13.45
N PHE A 77 -2.86 -1.30 12.20
CA PHE A 77 -2.77 -2.13 11.02
C PHE A 77 -1.64 -1.74 10.05
N LEU A 78 -0.77 -0.81 10.44
CA LEU A 78 0.37 -0.43 9.62
C LEU A 78 1.67 -0.81 10.32
N GLU A 79 2.54 -1.49 9.59
CA GLU A 79 3.88 -1.82 10.05
C GLU A 79 4.91 -1.25 9.08
N VAL A 80 5.75 -0.35 9.59
CA VAL A 80 6.93 0.11 8.87
C VAL A 80 8.07 -0.85 9.21
N LEU A 81 8.47 -1.65 8.24
CA LEU A 81 9.50 -2.67 8.39
C LEU A 81 10.86 -2.02 8.71
N PRO A 82 11.81 -2.74 9.33
CA PRO A 82 13.16 -2.22 9.55
C PRO A 82 13.77 -1.66 8.26
N PHE A 83 14.56 -0.58 8.38
CA PHE A 83 15.18 0.07 7.22
C PHE A 83 15.92 -0.93 6.33
N GLY A 84 15.64 -0.90 5.04
CA GLY A 84 16.17 -1.82 4.04
C GLY A 84 15.37 -3.12 3.86
N ALA A 85 14.48 -3.48 4.79
CA ALA A 85 13.57 -4.61 4.62
C ALA A 85 12.40 -4.22 3.71
N LEU A 86 11.97 -5.16 2.86
CA LEU A 86 10.90 -4.94 1.89
C LEU A 86 9.76 -5.93 2.09
N PRO A 87 8.51 -5.49 1.95
CA PRO A 87 7.34 -6.35 2.14
C PRO A 87 7.08 -7.24 0.92
N SER A 88 6.32 -8.30 1.17
CA SER A 88 5.71 -9.14 0.16
C SER A 88 4.19 -9.16 0.34
N THR A 89 3.43 -9.31 -0.75
CA THR A 89 1.97 -9.52 -0.67
C THR A 89 1.59 -10.75 0.15
N ARG A 90 2.45 -11.77 0.22
CA ARG A 90 2.25 -12.96 1.06
C ARG A 90 2.20 -12.62 2.55
N SER A 91 3.03 -11.67 2.99
CA SER A 91 3.14 -11.31 4.41
C SER A 91 1.89 -10.63 4.97
N VAL A 92 0.96 -10.21 4.12
CA VAL A 92 -0.28 -9.51 4.49
C VAL A 92 -1.55 -10.20 3.98
N ALA A 93 -1.41 -11.30 3.25
CA ALA A 93 -2.54 -12.00 2.62
C ALA A 93 -3.56 -12.47 3.67
N GLY A 94 -4.85 -12.17 3.45
CA GLY A 94 -5.95 -12.54 4.33
C GLY A 94 -6.09 -11.66 5.59
N SER A 95 -5.29 -10.62 5.74
CA SER A 95 -5.29 -9.75 6.92
C SER A 95 -5.62 -8.29 6.59
N ASN A 96 -5.87 -7.51 7.64
CA ASN A 96 -6.07 -6.06 7.53
C ASN A 96 -4.75 -5.27 7.65
N TYR A 97 -3.60 -5.95 7.67
CA TYR A 97 -2.29 -5.31 7.81
C TYR A 97 -1.78 -4.72 6.49
N VAL A 98 -1.02 -3.65 6.63
CA VAL A 98 -0.20 -3.03 5.58
C VAL A 98 1.24 -3.03 6.04
N HIS A 99 2.14 -3.56 5.23
CA HIS A 99 3.57 -3.44 5.47
C HIS A 99 4.19 -2.41 4.54
N ILE A 100 5.03 -1.55 5.09
CA ILE A 100 5.75 -0.49 4.35
C ILE A 100 7.25 -0.70 4.55
N GLY A 101 7.98 -0.82 3.45
CA GLY A 101 9.44 -0.89 3.46
C GLY A 101 10.05 0.33 2.80
N VAL A 102 11.19 0.78 3.32
CA VAL A 102 11.95 1.93 2.79
C VAL A 102 13.39 1.52 2.56
N THR A 103 13.92 1.86 1.40
CA THR A 103 15.33 1.65 1.09
C THR A 103 15.88 2.77 0.21
N ALA A 104 17.19 3.02 0.29
CA ALA A 104 17.85 3.91 -0.65
C ALA A 104 17.89 3.30 -2.07
N ASP A 105 17.71 4.12 -3.08
CA ASP A 105 17.99 3.72 -4.46
C ASP A 105 19.51 3.78 -4.71
N ARG A 106 19.98 3.03 -5.70
CA ARG A 106 21.36 3.17 -6.23
C ARG A 106 21.64 4.57 -6.81
N ILE A 107 20.60 5.31 -7.17
CA ILE A 107 20.69 6.69 -7.64
C ILE A 107 20.66 7.61 -6.42
N ALA A 108 21.72 8.36 -6.21
CA ALA A 108 21.86 9.28 -5.09
C ALA A 108 20.67 10.27 -5.00
N GLY A 109 20.16 10.47 -3.79
CA GLY A 109 19.03 11.36 -3.52
C GLY A 109 17.67 10.81 -3.98
N ARG A 110 17.60 9.50 -4.33
CA ARG A 110 16.34 8.81 -4.64
C ARG A 110 16.08 7.70 -3.63
N VAL A 111 14.82 7.54 -3.26
CA VAL A 111 14.34 6.59 -2.27
C VAL A 111 13.27 5.72 -2.89
N ILE A 112 13.28 4.45 -2.52
CA ILE A 112 12.25 3.49 -2.91
C ILE A 112 11.42 3.16 -1.68
N VAL A 113 10.11 3.39 -1.75
CA VAL A 113 9.15 2.96 -0.76
C VAL A 113 8.27 1.88 -1.37
N VAL A 114 8.14 0.77 -0.69
CA VAL A 114 7.30 -0.35 -1.14
C VAL A 114 6.22 -0.60 -0.09
N ALA A 115 4.97 -0.64 -0.52
CA ALA A 115 3.85 -1.00 0.34
C ALA A 115 3.16 -2.25 -0.17
N ALA A 116 2.79 -3.14 0.74
CA ALA A 116 2.01 -4.34 0.44
C ALA A 116 0.76 -4.39 1.31
N LEU A 117 -0.37 -4.76 0.71
CA LEU A 117 -1.64 -4.97 1.41
C LEU A 117 -2.48 -6.03 0.70
N ASP A 118 -3.45 -6.58 1.41
CA ASP A 118 -4.48 -7.45 0.82
C ASP A 118 -5.60 -6.61 0.22
N ASN A 119 -5.81 -6.72 -1.09
CA ASN A 119 -6.80 -5.92 -1.82
C ASN A 119 -8.27 -6.23 -1.44
N LEU A 120 -8.56 -7.41 -0.89
CA LEU A 120 -9.90 -7.80 -0.47
C LEU A 120 -10.17 -7.52 1.02
N CYS A 121 -9.12 -7.55 1.86
CA CYS A 121 -9.21 -7.15 3.26
C CYS A 121 -8.96 -5.65 3.43
N LYS A 122 -7.72 -5.22 3.62
CA LYS A 122 -7.40 -3.79 3.83
C LYS A 122 -7.80 -2.91 2.66
N GLY A 123 -7.70 -3.41 1.44
CA GLY A 123 -8.12 -2.66 0.24
C GLY A 123 -9.63 -2.58 0.03
N SER A 124 -10.46 -3.29 0.82
CA SER A 124 -11.91 -3.35 0.62
C SER A 124 -12.66 -3.59 1.93
N SER A 125 -13.04 -4.85 2.22
CA SER A 125 -13.95 -5.19 3.33
C SER A 125 -13.37 -4.88 4.70
N GLY A 126 -12.09 -5.11 4.92
CA GLY A 126 -11.43 -4.83 6.20
C GLY A 126 -11.37 -3.33 6.50
N GLN A 127 -11.07 -2.50 5.50
CA GLN A 127 -11.12 -1.04 5.66
C GLN A 127 -12.55 -0.54 5.91
N ALA A 128 -13.55 -1.13 5.24
CA ALA A 128 -14.94 -0.78 5.47
C ALA A 128 -15.36 -1.11 6.91
N MET A 129 -15.00 -2.28 7.44
CA MET A 129 -15.25 -2.65 8.83
C MET A 129 -14.50 -1.75 9.83
N GLN A 130 -13.24 -1.43 9.55
CA GLN A 130 -12.44 -0.52 10.37
C GLN A 130 -13.11 0.86 10.47
N ASN A 131 -13.57 1.41 9.35
CA ASN A 131 -14.33 2.66 9.34
C ASN A 131 -15.64 2.55 10.09
N ALA A 132 -16.40 1.45 9.94
CA ALA A 132 -17.63 1.22 10.67
C ALA A 132 -17.38 1.15 12.19
N ASN A 133 -16.33 0.48 12.64
CA ASN A 133 -15.95 0.44 14.04
C ASN A 133 -15.74 1.85 14.62
N LEU A 134 -14.95 2.67 13.93
CA LEU A 134 -14.70 4.05 14.33
C LEU A 134 -15.98 4.90 14.35
N MET A 135 -16.82 4.78 13.32
CA MET A 135 -18.07 5.53 13.21
C MET A 135 -19.10 5.16 14.29
N LEU A 136 -19.09 3.91 14.76
CA LEU A 136 -20.00 3.39 15.77
C LEU A 136 -19.45 3.49 17.20
N GLY A 137 -18.21 3.98 17.37
CA GLY A 137 -17.55 4.07 18.67
C GLY A 137 -17.09 2.73 19.23
N ASN A 138 -16.90 1.73 18.38
CA ASN A 138 -16.32 0.44 18.74
C ASN A 138 -14.78 0.55 18.76
N GLU A 139 -14.14 -0.47 19.34
CA GLU A 139 -12.69 -0.63 19.18
C GLU A 139 -12.34 -0.78 17.70
N GLU A 140 -11.43 0.06 17.21
CA GLU A 140 -11.03 0.11 15.80
C GLU A 140 -10.67 -1.27 15.22
N THR A 141 -10.03 -2.09 16.03
CA THR A 141 -9.51 -3.41 15.67
C THR A 141 -10.53 -4.55 15.80
N ALA A 142 -11.76 -4.26 16.27
CA ALA A 142 -12.75 -5.31 16.54
C ALA A 142 -13.05 -6.17 15.30
N GLY A 143 -12.82 -7.47 15.42
CA GLY A 143 -13.02 -8.45 14.33
C GLY A 143 -11.98 -8.44 13.21
N LEU A 144 -10.90 -7.65 13.33
CA LEU A 144 -9.90 -7.44 12.26
C LEU A 144 -8.48 -7.95 12.58
N LEU A 145 -8.23 -8.42 13.81
CA LEU A 145 -6.92 -8.91 14.26
C LEU A 145 -6.62 -10.34 13.77
N LEU A 146 -6.84 -10.60 12.49
CA LEU A 146 -6.50 -11.89 11.88
C LEU A 146 -5.03 -11.86 11.41
N ALA A 147 -4.25 -12.85 11.83
CA ALA A 147 -2.91 -13.04 11.30
C ALA A 147 -2.95 -13.32 9.79
N PRO A 148 -1.96 -12.86 9.02
CA PRO A 148 -1.84 -13.23 7.61
C PRO A 148 -1.82 -14.74 7.42
N VAL A 149 -2.52 -15.21 6.39
CA VAL A 149 -2.49 -16.62 6.00
C VAL A 149 -1.26 -16.82 5.13
N PHE A 150 -0.17 -17.23 5.78
CA PHE A 150 1.07 -17.56 5.10
C PHE A 150 1.23 -19.09 5.07
N PRO A 151 1.25 -19.72 3.89
CA PRO A 151 1.57 -21.13 3.78
C PRO A 151 3.08 -21.36 3.82
#